data_7f5245058f4fdfa30d224ea3b4b233bc
#
_entry.id   7f5245058f4fdfa30d224ea3b4b233bc
#
_cell.length_a   1.000
_cell.length_b   1.000
_cell.length_c   1.000
_cell.angle_alpha   90.00
_cell.angle_beta   90.00
_cell.angle_gamma   90.00
#
_symmetry.space_group_name_H-M   'P 1'
#
loop_
_entity.id
_entity.type
_entity.pdbx_description
1 polymer ?
#
loop_
_entity_poly.entity_id
_entity_poly.type
_entity_poly.pdbx_seq_one_letter_code
_entity_poly.pdbx_strand_id
1 'polypeptide(L)'
;MNYNLLQYPTRMSRMLGLIKFTLVYTIFFVGLQGFSQSSVVDQKVFLITLDGLRWQELFTGVDSLLLQNENYVNHPKSLHETYWRSSPYKRRLALLPFVWGEVAQMGQLYGNRNRGSKVNLTNGMWFSYPGYNEILTGRADDQNINSNAKIPNPNETVLEQFAKVYGKKQVVAFGSWDVFDAIVNEERSGVYTNCGFEPSTDFPLTPQEELLNELQRQIPSPWGTVRLDGFTHQYAKAYLDKHQPDLIYIAYGETDDFAHNGNYESYIKSTKNTDALIQDLWNYTQQSDYYRDKTTFIISTDHGRGTDPIDSWRSHGKKIKGSDQTWIIVFGKGVKPLGEVVDGDQLFTHQLAPTVRMLFNLPQKEQKGYGLPLRFKE
;
A
#
# COMPACT_ATOMS: atom_id res chain seq x y z
N MET A 1 -8.22 94.67 34.08
CA MET A 1 -9.41 95.48 33.93
C MET A 1 -10.62 94.59 33.83
N ASN A 2 -11.27 94.63 34.93
CA ASN A 2 -12.72 94.77 35.17
C ASN A 2 -13.64 93.69 34.57
N TYR A 3 -14.19 92.88 35.40
CA TYR A 3 -15.51 92.94 36.09
C TYR A 3 -16.63 92.44 35.14
N ASN A 4 -17.66 91.70 35.45
CA ASN A 4 -18.33 91.24 36.65
C ASN A 4 -19.39 90.28 36.22
N LEU A 5 -19.62 89.20 36.92
CA LEU A 5 -20.63 88.95 37.97
C LEU A 5 -22.07 88.60 37.46
N LEU A 6 -22.48 87.43 37.94
CA LEU A 6 -23.79 87.12 38.58
C LEU A 6 -25.02 86.97 37.60
N GLN A 7 -25.95 86.10 37.72
CA GLN A 7 -26.60 85.49 38.89
C GLN A 7 -27.50 84.33 38.43
N TYR A 8 -27.63 83.31 39.25
CA TYR A 8 -28.80 82.45 39.36
C TYR A 8 -30.02 83.27 39.84
N PRO A 9 -31.29 82.78 39.76
CA PRO A 9 -31.74 81.50 40.29
C PRO A 9 -33.07 80.88 39.66
N THR A 10 -33.35 79.74 40.11
CA THR A 10 -34.55 79.08 40.67
C THR A 10 -35.54 78.33 39.81
N ARG A 11 -35.66 77.12 40.29
CA ARG A 11 -36.84 76.33 40.68
C ARG A 11 -37.84 75.84 39.64
N MET A 12 -37.85 74.49 39.63
CA MET A 12 -39.01 73.58 39.80
C MET A 12 -40.10 73.53 38.73
N SER A 13 -40.26 72.43 38.10
CA SER A 13 -41.37 71.51 38.42
C SER A 13 -41.21 70.17 37.75
N ARG A 14 -41.70 69.20 38.44
CA ARG A 14 -41.73 67.77 38.14
C ARG A 14 -42.53 67.48 36.88
N MET A 15 -42.07 66.57 36.04
CA MET A 15 -42.94 65.58 35.42
C MET A 15 -42.18 64.30 35.16
N LEU A 16 -42.63 63.24 35.76
CA LEU A 16 -42.17 61.86 35.53
C LEU A 16 -42.46 61.48 34.07
N GLY A 17 -41.39 61.10 33.39
CA GLY A 17 -41.52 60.36 32.13
C GLY A 17 -40.63 59.10 32.23
N LEU A 18 -41.28 57.97 32.49
CA LEU A 18 -40.62 56.66 32.41
C LEU A 18 -40.06 56.41 31.00
N ILE A 19 -38.79 56.56 30.84
CA ILE A 19 -38.11 56.03 29.65
C ILE A 19 -37.56 54.68 30.04
N LYS A 20 -38.28 53.64 29.58
CA LYS A 20 -37.80 52.27 29.59
C LYS A 20 -36.56 52.20 28.66
N PHE A 21 -35.39 52.12 29.21
CA PHE A 21 -34.22 51.68 28.48
C PHE A 21 -34.33 50.20 28.20
N THR A 22 -34.73 49.84 26.98
CA THR A 22 -34.67 48.48 26.47
C THR A 22 -33.22 48.23 26.04
N LEU A 23 -32.40 47.62 26.90
CA LEU A 23 -31.07 47.16 26.57
C LEU A 23 -31.22 45.96 25.61
N VAL A 24 -31.02 46.22 24.32
CA VAL A 24 -30.93 45.14 23.31
C VAL A 24 -29.55 44.52 23.45
N TYR A 25 -29.46 43.40 24.17
CA TYR A 25 -28.31 42.52 24.09
C TYR A 25 -28.33 41.81 22.72
N THR A 26 -27.57 42.35 21.80
CA THR A 26 -27.23 41.65 20.58
C THR A 26 -26.20 40.59 20.97
N ILE A 27 -26.70 39.36 21.24
CA ILE A 27 -25.82 38.19 21.39
C ILE A 27 -25.27 37.89 20.00
N PHE A 28 -24.02 38.31 19.78
CA PHE A 28 -23.22 37.81 18.68
C PHE A 28 -22.99 36.30 18.95
N PHE A 29 -23.83 35.44 18.38
CA PHE A 29 -23.47 34.05 18.20
C PHE A 29 -22.31 34.01 17.18
N VAL A 30 -21.09 34.16 17.64
CA VAL A 30 -19.94 33.66 16.91
C VAL A 30 -20.12 32.15 16.91
N GLY A 31 -20.67 31.65 15.84
CA GLY A 31 -20.64 30.22 15.55
C GLY A 31 -19.18 29.81 15.54
N LEU A 32 -18.69 29.27 16.64
CA LEU A 32 -17.55 28.38 16.65
C LEU A 32 -17.94 27.24 15.71
N GLN A 33 -17.61 27.38 14.42
CA GLN A 33 -17.41 26.21 13.59
C GLN A 33 -16.33 25.43 14.31
N GLY A 34 -16.77 24.48 15.13
CA GLY A 34 -15.90 23.47 15.66
C GLY A 34 -15.21 22.86 14.45
N PHE A 35 -13.97 23.20 14.22
CA PHE A 35 -13.07 22.33 13.51
C PHE A 35 -13.24 21.00 14.25
N SER A 36 -13.99 20.09 13.65
CA SER A 36 -13.99 18.70 14.06
C SER A 36 -12.52 18.32 14.01
N GLN A 37 -11.90 18.28 15.17
CA GLN A 37 -10.59 17.70 15.33
C GLN A 37 -10.78 16.28 14.84
N SER A 38 -10.38 16.02 13.58
CA SER A 38 -10.31 14.70 13.03
C SER A 38 -9.64 13.87 14.13
N SER A 39 -10.39 13.00 14.76
CA SER A 39 -9.84 12.07 15.73
C SER A 39 -8.66 11.44 15.04
N VAL A 40 -7.46 11.65 15.60
CA VAL A 40 -6.24 11.04 15.07
C VAL A 40 -6.55 9.56 14.96
N VAL A 41 -6.72 9.07 13.74
CA VAL A 41 -6.99 7.65 13.52
C VAL A 41 -5.69 6.96 13.90
N ASP A 42 -5.69 6.31 15.06
CA ASP A 42 -4.53 5.57 15.56
C ASP A 42 -4.36 4.28 14.75
N GLN A 43 -4.23 4.45 13.43
CA GLN A 43 -4.13 3.41 12.42
C GLN A 43 -2.92 3.66 11.54
N LYS A 44 -2.14 2.61 11.29
CA LYS A 44 -1.03 2.61 10.35
C LYS A 44 -1.27 1.51 9.32
N VAL A 45 -0.92 1.74 8.08
CA VAL A 45 -1.10 0.73 7.02
C VAL A 45 0.18 0.58 6.21
N PHE A 46 0.63 -0.66 6.09
CA PHE A 46 1.61 -1.10 5.11
C PHE A 46 0.86 -1.81 3.98
N LEU A 47 0.78 -1.16 2.83
CA LEU A 47 0.29 -1.77 1.60
C LEU A 47 1.51 -2.23 0.80
N ILE A 48 1.61 -3.54 0.56
CA ILE A 48 2.77 -4.15 -0.09
C ILE A 48 2.32 -4.93 -1.31
N THR A 49 3.03 -4.81 -2.41
CA THR A 49 2.81 -5.60 -3.61
C THR A 49 4.06 -6.36 -4.04
N LEU A 50 3.86 -7.58 -4.52
CA LEU A 50 4.89 -8.43 -5.11
C LEU A 50 4.54 -8.59 -6.58
N ASP A 51 5.35 -8.05 -7.49
CA ASP A 51 5.07 -8.06 -8.93
C ASP A 51 5.03 -9.50 -9.45
N GLY A 52 3.89 -9.89 -10.03
CA GLY A 52 3.71 -11.14 -10.74
C GLY A 52 3.95 -12.43 -9.94
N LEU A 53 3.92 -12.41 -8.60
CA LEU A 53 4.04 -13.62 -7.79
C LEU A 53 2.76 -14.44 -7.90
N ARG A 54 2.86 -15.67 -8.44
CA ARG A 54 1.72 -16.54 -8.66
C ARG A 54 1.12 -17.05 -7.35
N TRP A 55 -0.22 -17.23 -7.33
CA TRP A 55 -0.91 -17.85 -6.20
C TRP A 55 -0.46 -19.30 -5.96
N GLN A 56 0.04 -20.00 -7.00
CA GLN A 56 0.52 -21.37 -6.91
C GLN A 56 1.69 -21.47 -5.92
N GLU A 57 2.72 -20.65 -6.09
CA GLU A 57 3.86 -20.66 -5.18
C GLU A 57 3.47 -20.21 -3.77
N LEU A 58 2.60 -19.22 -3.67
CA LEU A 58 2.11 -18.75 -2.36
C LEU A 58 1.41 -19.87 -1.60
N PHE A 59 0.48 -20.58 -2.21
CA PHE A 59 -0.37 -21.56 -1.52
C PHE A 59 0.10 -23.01 -1.59
N THR A 60 0.93 -23.37 -2.57
CA THR A 60 1.39 -24.76 -2.74
C THR A 60 2.90 -24.95 -2.63
N GLY A 61 3.66 -23.85 -2.52
CA GLY A 61 5.12 -23.87 -2.56
C GLY A 61 5.66 -24.08 -3.96
N VAL A 62 6.90 -24.52 -4.07
CA VAL A 62 7.57 -24.68 -5.36
C VAL A 62 6.82 -25.65 -6.29
N ASP A 63 6.74 -25.29 -7.57
CA ASP A 63 6.14 -26.10 -8.62
C ASP A 63 7.10 -27.23 -9.02
N SER A 64 6.61 -28.47 -9.01
CA SER A 64 7.46 -29.64 -9.28
C SER A 64 7.94 -29.74 -10.72
N LEU A 65 7.13 -29.27 -11.68
CA LEU A 65 7.51 -29.32 -13.10
C LEU A 65 8.55 -28.26 -13.43
N LEU A 66 8.39 -27.06 -12.87
CA LEU A 66 9.35 -25.97 -13.05
C LEU A 66 10.65 -26.25 -12.31
N LEU A 67 10.58 -26.80 -11.09
CA LEU A 67 11.74 -27.15 -10.27
C LEU A 67 12.71 -28.13 -10.95
N GLN A 68 12.14 -29.06 -11.73
CA GLN A 68 12.91 -30.11 -12.42
C GLN A 68 13.33 -29.71 -13.85
N ASN A 69 12.91 -28.56 -14.32
CA ASN A 69 13.17 -28.13 -15.69
C ASN A 69 14.53 -27.42 -15.78
N GLU A 70 15.51 -28.07 -16.40
CA GLU A 70 16.86 -27.56 -16.56
C GLU A 70 16.95 -26.27 -17.42
N ASN A 71 15.90 -25.94 -18.18
CA ASN A 71 15.82 -24.65 -18.88
C ASN A 71 15.55 -23.48 -17.94
N TYR A 72 15.04 -23.76 -16.72
CA TYR A 72 14.61 -22.74 -15.76
C TYR A 72 15.40 -22.77 -14.44
N VAL A 73 16.10 -23.84 -14.16
CA VAL A 73 16.82 -24.06 -12.91
C VAL A 73 18.24 -24.54 -13.18
N ASN A 74 19.23 -23.77 -12.73
CA ASN A 74 20.64 -24.12 -12.89
C ASN A 74 21.12 -25.18 -11.87
N HIS A 75 20.51 -25.19 -10.68
CA HIS A 75 20.90 -26.07 -9.58
C HIS A 75 19.70 -26.87 -9.04
N PRO A 76 19.06 -27.75 -9.85
CA PRO A 76 17.78 -28.39 -9.50
C PRO A 76 17.89 -29.23 -8.22
N LYS A 77 19.01 -29.93 -8.01
CA LYS A 77 19.23 -30.73 -6.81
C LYS A 77 19.23 -29.87 -5.53
N SER A 78 19.99 -28.79 -5.52
CA SER A 78 20.06 -27.88 -4.36
C SER A 78 18.72 -27.20 -4.09
N LEU A 79 18.03 -26.75 -5.14
CA LEU A 79 16.71 -26.12 -5.01
C LEU A 79 15.68 -27.11 -4.49
N HIS A 80 15.73 -28.36 -4.97
CA HIS A 80 14.87 -29.44 -4.50
C HIS A 80 15.11 -29.76 -3.01
N GLU A 81 16.35 -29.96 -2.59
CA GLU A 81 16.71 -30.23 -1.19
C GLU A 81 16.23 -29.09 -0.26
N THR A 82 16.33 -27.85 -0.72
CA THR A 82 15.97 -26.66 0.07
C THR A 82 14.45 -26.53 0.20
N TYR A 83 13.68 -26.62 -0.89
CA TYR A 83 12.27 -26.19 -0.92
C TYR A 83 11.28 -27.32 -1.14
N TRP A 84 11.67 -28.44 -1.77
CA TRP A 84 10.74 -29.51 -2.05
C TRP A 84 10.34 -30.30 -0.80
N ARG A 85 9.06 -30.53 -0.65
CA ARG A 85 8.46 -31.41 0.37
C ARG A 85 7.27 -32.15 -0.26
N SER A 86 6.92 -33.33 0.23
CA SER A 86 5.86 -34.18 -0.34
C SER A 86 4.47 -33.54 -0.29
N SER A 87 4.17 -32.72 0.73
CA SER A 87 2.88 -32.06 0.83
C SER A 87 2.95 -30.57 0.47
N PRO A 88 1.93 -30.01 -0.20
CA PRO A 88 1.84 -28.56 -0.46
C PRO A 88 1.98 -27.72 0.81
N TYR A 89 1.40 -28.14 1.91
CA TYR A 89 1.52 -27.45 3.20
C TYR A 89 2.98 -27.31 3.66
N LYS A 90 3.77 -28.41 3.59
CA LYS A 90 5.18 -28.37 3.97
C LYS A 90 6.04 -27.60 2.96
N ARG A 91 5.70 -27.63 1.66
CA ARG A 91 6.41 -26.87 0.62
C ARG A 91 6.23 -25.37 0.79
N ARG A 92 4.97 -24.91 0.97
CA ARG A 92 4.70 -23.47 1.17
C ARG A 92 5.32 -22.93 2.45
N LEU A 93 5.35 -23.74 3.52
CA LEU A 93 6.05 -23.38 4.77
C LEU A 93 7.57 -23.31 4.58
N ALA A 94 8.16 -24.18 3.76
CA ALA A 94 9.59 -24.13 3.45
C ALA A 94 9.94 -22.88 2.60
N LEU A 95 9.05 -22.49 1.69
CA LEU A 95 9.24 -21.32 0.83
C LEU A 95 8.96 -20.01 1.55
N LEU A 96 7.86 -19.92 2.28
CA LEU A 96 7.33 -18.69 2.90
C LEU A 96 7.07 -18.94 4.41
N PRO A 97 8.14 -19.14 5.22
CA PRO A 97 8.01 -19.50 6.62
C PRO A 97 7.34 -18.41 7.46
N PHE A 98 7.52 -17.12 7.18
CA PHE A 98 6.84 -16.06 7.90
C PHE A 98 5.33 -16.04 7.58
N VAL A 99 4.98 -16.06 6.30
CA VAL A 99 3.56 -16.10 5.89
C VAL A 99 2.84 -17.31 6.47
N TRP A 100 3.41 -18.51 6.39
CA TRP A 100 2.73 -19.74 6.82
C TRP A 100 2.97 -20.15 8.27
N GLY A 101 4.07 -19.70 8.87
CA GLY A 101 4.39 -19.96 10.28
C GLY A 101 3.77 -18.96 11.24
N GLU A 102 3.66 -17.69 10.84
CA GLU A 102 3.21 -16.61 11.72
C GLU A 102 1.95 -15.92 11.18
N VAL A 103 1.99 -15.35 9.95
CA VAL A 103 0.87 -14.57 9.41
C VAL A 103 -0.41 -15.40 9.31
N ALA A 104 -0.32 -16.67 8.93
CA ALA A 104 -1.47 -17.57 8.87
C ALA A 104 -2.12 -17.83 10.25
N GLN A 105 -1.46 -17.49 11.36
CA GLN A 105 -2.01 -17.61 12.72
C GLN A 105 -2.66 -16.31 13.21
N MET A 106 -2.33 -15.15 12.59
CA MET A 106 -2.80 -13.83 13.04
C MET A 106 -3.54 -13.02 11.98
N GLY A 107 -3.71 -13.56 10.79
CA GLY A 107 -4.29 -12.87 9.65
C GLY A 107 -5.25 -13.70 8.82
N GLN A 108 -5.47 -13.26 7.59
CA GLN A 108 -6.34 -13.90 6.61
C GLN A 108 -5.63 -13.93 5.25
N LEU A 109 -5.66 -15.10 4.60
CA LEU A 109 -5.05 -15.33 3.29
C LEU A 109 -6.11 -15.80 2.30
N TYR A 110 -6.25 -15.08 1.20
CA TYR A 110 -7.26 -15.30 0.16
C TYR A 110 -6.61 -15.59 -1.18
N GLY A 111 -7.19 -16.49 -1.97
CA GLY A 111 -6.74 -16.76 -3.34
C GLY A 111 -6.28 -18.18 -3.59
N ASN A 112 -6.38 -19.10 -2.61
CA ASN A 112 -6.11 -20.52 -2.87
C ASN A 112 -7.24 -21.14 -3.68
N ARG A 113 -7.05 -21.20 -5.01
CA ARG A 113 -8.04 -21.72 -5.92
C ARG A 113 -8.31 -23.22 -5.75
N ASN A 114 -7.34 -23.97 -5.25
CA ASN A 114 -7.51 -25.39 -4.90
C ASN A 114 -8.47 -25.59 -3.72
N ARG A 115 -8.79 -24.53 -2.98
CA ARG A 115 -9.67 -24.55 -1.83
C ARG A 115 -10.85 -23.57 -1.95
N GLY A 116 -11.28 -23.31 -3.19
CA GLY A 116 -12.47 -22.50 -3.44
C GLY A 116 -12.31 -20.99 -3.25
N SER A 117 -11.19 -20.51 -2.73
CA SER A 117 -10.93 -19.07 -2.53
C SER A 117 -10.37 -18.46 -3.81
N LYS A 118 -10.98 -17.36 -4.28
CA LYS A 118 -10.58 -16.72 -5.54
C LYS A 118 -10.41 -15.22 -5.35
N VAL A 119 -9.30 -14.71 -5.85
CA VAL A 119 -9.04 -13.29 -6.03
C VAL A 119 -8.64 -13.04 -7.47
N ASN A 120 -9.23 -12.03 -8.12
CA ASN A 120 -8.94 -11.72 -9.53
C ASN A 120 -8.71 -10.22 -9.73
N LEU A 121 -8.12 -9.88 -10.85
CA LEU A 121 -8.18 -8.55 -11.42
C LEU A 121 -9.57 -8.30 -12.03
N THR A 122 -9.99 -7.04 -12.06
CA THR A 122 -11.17 -6.59 -12.82
C THR A 122 -10.79 -5.91 -14.14
N ASN A 123 -9.54 -5.41 -14.27
CA ASN A 123 -9.02 -4.95 -15.56
C ASN A 123 -8.84 -6.12 -16.54
N GLY A 124 -8.99 -5.84 -17.83
CA GLY A 124 -8.81 -6.86 -18.89
C GLY A 124 -7.40 -6.89 -19.48
N MET A 125 -6.45 -6.15 -18.92
CA MET A 125 -5.08 -6.06 -19.43
C MET A 125 -4.16 -7.12 -18.81
N TRP A 126 -4.30 -7.40 -17.51
CA TRP A 126 -3.62 -8.44 -16.74
C TRP A 126 -2.09 -8.31 -16.80
N PHE A 127 -1.59 -7.08 -16.61
CA PHE A 127 -0.17 -6.76 -16.48
C PHE A 127 0.03 -5.55 -15.54
N SER A 128 1.27 -5.19 -15.26
CA SER A 128 1.69 -4.42 -14.10
C SER A 128 0.99 -3.07 -13.94
N TYR A 129 1.14 -2.10 -14.84
CA TYR A 129 0.57 -0.77 -14.62
C TYR A 129 -0.96 -0.80 -14.41
N PRO A 130 -1.79 -1.47 -15.26
CA PRO A 130 -3.21 -1.64 -15.00
C PRO A 130 -3.54 -2.30 -13.69
N GLY A 131 -2.76 -3.32 -13.28
CA GLY A 131 -2.90 -4.00 -11.99
C GLY A 131 -2.63 -3.06 -10.81
N TYR A 132 -1.53 -2.33 -10.84
CA TYR A 132 -1.20 -1.33 -9.82
C TYR A 132 -2.21 -0.19 -9.77
N ASN A 133 -2.67 0.30 -10.93
CA ASN A 133 -3.75 1.28 -10.99
C ASN A 133 -5.00 0.76 -10.27
N GLU A 134 -5.41 -0.49 -10.54
CA GLU A 134 -6.57 -1.10 -9.91
C GLU A 134 -6.43 -1.20 -8.38
N ILE A 135 -5.26 -1.64 -7.90
CA ILE A 135 -4.93 -1.74 -6.47
C ILE A 135 -4.99 -0.37 -5.78
N LEU A 136 -4.38 0.66 -6.39
CA LEU A 136 -4.20 1.97 -5.76
C LEU A 136 -5.38 2.92 -5.93
N THR A 137 -6.24 2.70 -6.93
CA THR A 137 -7.42 3.55 -7.16
C THR A 137 -8.72 2.92 -6.70
N GLY A 138 -8.81 1.58 -6.73
CA GLY A 138 -10.00 0.80 -6.44
C GLY A 138 -10.89 0.56 -7.66
N ARG A 139 -10.37 0.78 -8.88
CA ARG A 139 -11.09 0.48 -10.13
C ARG A 139 -10.14 0.17 -11.30
N ALA A 140 -10.62 -0.63 -12.24
CA ALA A 140 -10.00 -0.79 -13.55
C ALA A 140 -10.21 0.45 -14.43
N ASP A 141 -9.24 0.77 -15.28
CA ASP A 141 -9.32 1.87 -16.26
C ASP A 141 -8.56 1.51 -17.55
N ASP A 142 -9.00 0.46 -18.21
CA ASP A 142 -8.34 -0.09 -19.40
C ASP A 142 -8.33 0.89 -20.59
N GLN A 143 -9.17 1.92 -20.54
CA GLN A 143 -9.21 2.96 -21.59
C GLN A 143 -7.97 3.85 -21.52
N ASN A 144 -7.59 4.27 -20.31
CA ASN A 144 -6.50 5.22 -20.11
C ASN A 144 -5.20 4.52 -19.69
N ILE A 145 -5.29 3.38 -19.00
CA ILE A 145 -4.14 2.59 -18.50
C ILE A 145 -4.10 1.25 -19.25
N ASN A 146 -3.40 1.22 -20.38
CA ASN A 146 -3.37 0.08 -21.29
C ASN A 146 -1.95 -0.30 -21.76
N SER A 147 -0.94 0.21 -21.09
CA SER A 147 0.48 -0.09 -21.32
C SER A 147 1.28 0.09 -20.04
N ASN A 148 2.53 -0.39 -20.05
CA ASN A 148 3.53 -0.16 -18.99
C ASN A 148 4.37 1.11 -19.26
N ALA A 149 3.93 1.99 -20.17
CA ALA A 149 4.62 3.24 -20.44
C ALA A 149 4.60 4.16 -19.21
N LYS A 150 5.70 4.84 -18.94
CA LYS A 150 5.85 5.80 -17.84
C LYS A 150 5.06 7.09 -18.13
N ILE A 151 3.74 6.99 -18.08
CA ILE A 151 2.79 8.09 -18.30
C ILE A 151 2.07 8.34 -16.97
N PRO A 152 2.02 9.60 -16.48
CA PRO A 152 1.38 9.92 -15.21
C PRO A 152 -0.08 9.43 -15.14
N ASN A 153 -0.42 8.70 -14.07
CA ASN A 153 -1.75 8.15 -13.86
C ASN A 153 -2.81 9.26 -13.78
N PRO A 154 -3.81 9.28 -14.67
CA PRO A 154 -4.89 10.26 -14.59
C PRO A 154 -5.81 10.05 -13.39
N ASN A 155 -5.83 8.84 -12.82
CA ASN A 155 -6.70 8.48 -11.73
C ASN A 155 -6.11 8.87 -10.37
N GLU A 156 -6.96 9.35 -9.48
CA GLU A 156 -6.58 9.66 -8.10
C GLU A 156 -6.38 8.37 -7.30
N THR A 157 -5.17 8.16 -6.78
CA THR A 157 -4.84 7.01 -5.94
C THR A 157 -5.32 7.21 -4.50
N VAL A 158 -5.41 6.12 -3.72
CA VAL A 158 -5.70 6.21 -2.28
C VAL A 158 -4.56 6.90 -1.52
N LEU A 159 -3.33 6.83 -2.03
CA LEU A 159 -2.18 7.56 -1.46
C LEU A 159 -2.37 9.06 -1.61
N GLU A 160 -2.79 9.53 -2.80
CA GLU A 160 -3.11 10.94 -3.05
C GLU A 160 -4.28 11.42 -2.19
N GLN A 161 -5.34 10.62 -2.05
CA GLN A 161 -6.46 10.96 -1.17
C GLN A 161 -6.03 11.08 0.29
N PHE A 162 -5.20 10.15 0.74
CA PHE A 162 -4.64 10.18 2.09
C PHE A 162 -3.79 11.45 2.30
N ALA A 163 -2.91 11.77 1.35
CA ALA A 163 -2.07 12.98 1.39
C ALA A 163 -2.89 14.28 1.52
N LYS A 164 -4.03 14.36 0.83
CA LYS A 164 -4.94 15.50 0.88
C LYS A 164 -5.60 15.70 2.25
N VAL A 165 -5.88 14.61 2.97
CA VAL A 165 -6.60 14.64 4.25
C VAL A 165 -5.64 14.71 5.44
N TYR A 166 -4.60 13.89 5.45
CA TYR A 166 -3.69 13.72 6.60
C TYR A 166 -2.33 14.38 6.41
N GLY A 167 -2.04 14.88 5.21
CA GLY A 167 -0.80 15.55 4.88
C GLY A 167 0.22 14.65 4.15
N LYS A 168 0.98 15.28 3.27
CA LYS A 168 1.93 14.59 2.37
C LYS A 168 3.06 13.86 3.11
N LYS A 169 3.45 14.33 4.29
CA LYS A 169 4.51 13.71 5.11
C LYS A 169 4.07 12.40 5.78
N GLN A 170 2.76 12.15 5.83
CA GLN A 170 2.20 10.96 6.46
C GLN A 170 1.98 9.80 5.48
N VAL A 171 2.39 9.96 4.23
CA VAL A 171 2.29 8.92 3.20
C VAL A 171 3.53 8.89 2.32
N VAL A 172 3.95 7.68 1.94
CA VAL A 172 5.15 7.46 1.13
C VAL A 172 4.99 6.24 0.24
N ALA A 173 5.68 6.23 -0.90
CA ALA A 173 5.74 5.11 -1.82
C ALA A 173 7.20 4.73 -2.14
N PHE A 174 7.51 3.43 -2.08
CA PHE A 174 8.78 2.85 -2.53
C PHE A 174 8.52 1.78 -3.56
N GLY A 175 9.21 1.82 -4.69
CA GLY A 175 9.06 0.84 -5.76
C GLY A 175 10.38 0.36 -6.32
N SER A 176 10.48 -0.93 -6.62
CA SER A 176 11.66 -1.45 -7.33
C SER A 176 11.67 -1.03 -8.80
N TRP A 177 10.50 -0.91 -9.41
CA TRP A 177 10.35 -0.46 -10.80
C TRP A 177 10.28 1.07 -10.89
N ASP A 178 10.96 1.65 -11.89
CA ASP A 178 11.11 3.10 -12.08
C ASP A 178 9.84 3.83 -12.55
N VAL A 179 8.76 3.11 -12.86
CA VAL A 179 7.48 3.68 -13.31
C VAL A 179 6.58 4.10 -12.14
N PHE A 180 6.94 3.77 -10.89
CA PHE A 180 6.06 4.06 -9.75
C PHE A 180 5.82 5.54 -9.48
N ASP A 181 6.73 6.43 -9.82
CA ASP A 181 6.49 7.88 -9.77
C ASP A 181 5.30 8.31 -10.66
N ALA A 182 5.20 7.69 -11.86
CA ALA A 182 4.07 7.90 -12.77
C ALA A 182 2.79 7.19 -12.27
N ILE A 183 2.88 5.97 -11.73
CA ILE A 183 1.74 5.23 -11.18
C ILE A 183 1.10 5.99 -10.03
N VAL A 184 1.90 6.52 -9.10
CA VAL A 184 1.46 7.35 -7.97
C VAL A 184 1.09 8.76 -8.41
N ASN A 185 1.58 9.19 -9.59
CA ASN A 185 1.54 10.56 -10.11
C ASN A 185 2.11 11.54 -9.07
N GLU A 186 3.40 11.37 -8.75
CA GLU A 186 4.10 12.13 -7.72
C GLU A 186 3.96 13.64 -7.90
N GLU A 187 4.07 14.14 -9.14
CA GLU A 187 3.94 15.57 -9.46
C GLU A 187 2.58 16.12 -9.00
N ARG A 188 1.49 15.45 -9.32
CA ARG A 188 0.14 15.87 -8.93
C ARG A 188 -0.16 15.60 -7.46
N SER A 189 0.15 14.39 -6.98
CA SER A 189 -0.18 13.93 -5.63
C SER A 189 0.68 14.60 -4.56
N GLY A 190 1.93 14.89 -4.90
CA GLY A 190 2.97 15.33 -3.97
C GLY A 190 3.31 14.28 -2.89
N VAL A 191 2.96 13.01 -3.14
CA VAL A 191 3.40 11.87 -2.33
C VAL A 191 4.86 11.61 -2.66
N TYR A 192 5.73 11.66 -1.66
CA TYR A 192 7.15 11.31 -1.87
C TYR A 192 7.25 9.87 -2.38
N THR A 193 7.90 9.73 -3.52
CA THR A 193 8.12 8.43 -4.16
C THR A 193 9.63 8.23 -4.35
N ASN A 194 10.14 7.05 -4.02
CA ASN A 194 11.50 6.66 -4.34
C ASN A 194 11.46 5.32 -5.08
N CYS A 195 11.74 5.32 -6.36
CA CYS A 195 11.55 4.16 -7.22
C CYS A 195 12.69 3.96 -8.22
N GLY A 196 12.78 2.73 -8.76
CA GLY A 196 13.85 2.35 -9.66
C GLY A 196 15.23 2.66 -9.06
N PHE A 197 16.11 3.30 -9.81
CA PHE A 197 17.46 3.64 -9.37
C PHE A 197 17.59 5.03 -8.77
N GLU A 198 16.49 5.65 -8.34
CA GLU A 198 16.53 6.94 -7.66
C GLU A 198 17.27 6.83 -6.32
N PRO A 199 18.25 7.72 -6.07
CA PRO A 199 18.87 7.80 -4.76
C PRO A 199 17.90 8.41 -3.75
N SER A 200 18.13 8.24 -2.45
CA SER A 200 17.50 9.10 -1.45
C SER A 200 17.99 10.54 -1.62
N THR A 201 17.04 11.46 -1.66
CA THR A 201 17.27 12.92 -1.77
C THR A 201 16.62 13.69 -0.63
N ASP A 202 16.12 13.00 0.38
CA ASP A 202 15.44 13.56 1.54
C ASP A 202 16.46 14.13 2.55
N PHE A 203 17.00 15.29 2.24
CA PHE A 203 18.05 15.96 3.04
C PHE A 203 17.58 16.46 4.42
N PRO A 204 18.46 16.42 5.44
CA PRO A 204 19.81 15.86 5.42
C PRO A 204 19.78 14.32 5.34
N LEU A 205 20.67 13.74 4.54
CA LEU A 205 20.78 12.27 4.43
C LEU A 205 21.35 11.71 5.74
N THR A 206 20.84 10.54 6.10
CA THR A 206 21.45 9.71 7.15
C THR A 206 22.66 8.96 6.61
N PRO A 207 23.59 8.51 7.44
CA PRO A 207 24.72 7.65 6.99
C PRO A 207 24.25 6.39 6.25
N GLN A 208 23.09 5.84 6.62
CA GLN A 208 22.50 4.70 5.94
C GLN A 208 22.04 5.07 4.53
N GLU A 209 21.37 6.20 4.34
CA GLU A 209 20.93 6.68 3.02
C GLU A 209 22.12 7.00 2.11
N GLU A 210 23.18 7.61 2.65
CA GLU A 210 24.42 7.87 1.91
C GLU A 210 25.06 6.55 1.43
N LEU A 211 25.18 5.57 2.32
CA LEU A 211 25.70 4.24 1.98
C LEU A 211 24.84 3.53 0.93
N LEU A 212 23.51 3.58 1.06
CA LEU A 212 22.59 2.97 0.08
C LEU A 212 22.73 3.64 -1.29
N ASN A 213 22.84 4.97 -1.34
CA ASN A 213 23.09 5.72 -2.57
C ASN A 213 24.42 5.31 -3.24
N GLU A 214 25.45 5.07 -2.44
CA GLU A 214 26.74 4.60 -2.94
C GLU A 214 26.67 3.15 -3.46
N LEU A 215 26.15 2.23 -2.65
CA LEU A 215 26.03 0.81 -3.00
C LEU A 215 25.16 0.61 -4.25
N GLN A 216 24.07 1.35 -4.40
CA GLN A 216 23.20 1.25 -5.58
C GLN A 216 23.96 1.61 -6.88
N ARG A 217 24.92 2.54 -6.83
CA ARG A 217 25.78 2.85 -7.99
C ARG A 217 26.86 1.79 -8.26
N GLN A 218 27.29 1.07 -7.22
CA GLN A 218 28.39 0.08 -7.30
C GLN A 218 27.89 -1.32 -7.64
N ILE A 219 26.67 -1.67 -7.23
CA ILE A 219 26.11 -3.02 -7.42
C ILE A 219 25.23 -3.01 -8.67
N PRO A 220 25.64 -3.71 -9.73
CA PRO A 220 24.87 -3.76 -10.97
C PRO A 220 23.56 -4.53 -10.74
N SER A 221 22.45 -3.99 -11.22
CA SER A 221 21.20 -4.73 -11.36
C SER A 221 21.21 -5.53 -12.66
N PRO A 222 20.59 -6.70 -12.71
CA PRO A 222 20.41 -7.44 -13.96
C PRO A 222 19.42 -6.74 -14.93
N TRP A 223 18.69 -5.73 -14.47
CA TRP A 223 17.66 -5.00 -15.23
C TRP A 223 17.96 -3.50 -15.30
N GLY A 224 17.49 -2.87 -16.37
CA GLY A 224 17.71 -1.43 -16.60
C GLY A 224 16.69 -0.51 -15.92
N THR A 225 15.53 -1.02 -15.51
CA THR A 225 14.41 -0.23 -14.98
C THR A 225 13.96 -0.69 -13.60
N VAL A 226 14.41 -1.85 -13.13
CA VAL A 226 14.05 -2.43 -11.85
C VAL A 226 15.30 -2.63 -11.00
N ARG A 227 15.34 -1.97 -9.84
CA ARG A 227 16.39 -2.20 -8.84
C ARG A 227 16.09 -3.44 -8.01
N LEU A 228 17.11 -3.99 -7.37
CA LEU A 228 16.95 -5.12 -6.45
C LEU A 228 16.06 -4.72 -5.27
N ASP A 229 15.17 -5.62 -4.87
CA ASP A 229 14.18 -5.40 -3.80
C ASP A 229 14.81 -5.06 -2.45
N GLY A 230 16.03 -5.56 -2.21
CA GLY A 230 16.80 -5.21 -1.03
C GLY A 230 17.08 -3.70 -0.90
N PHE A 231 17.36 -2.99 -2.01
CA PHE A 231 17.51 -1.53 -1.99
C PHE A 231 16.19 -0.84 -1.70
N THR A 232 15.11 -1.24 -2.37
CA THR A 232 13.77 -0.70 -2.12
C THR A 232 13.39 -0.82 -0.65
N HIS A 233 13.63 -1.99 -0.08
CA HIS A 233 13.38 -2.28 1.33
C HIS A 233 14.20 -1.39 2.27
N GLN A 234 15.49 -1.26 2.03
CA GLN A 234 16.37 -0.50 2.92
C GLN A 234 16.15 1.02 2.82
N TYR A 235 15.85 1.56 1.62
CA TYR A 235 15.41 2.94 1.48
C TYR A 235 14.09 3.19 2.23
N ALA A 236 13.14 2.27 2.13
CA ALA A 236 11.89 2.37 2.88
C ALA A 236 12.17 2.41 4.40
N LYS A 237 12.99 1.50 4.93
CA LYS A 237 13.32 1.48 6.36
C LYS A 237 14.03 2.76 6.83
N ALA A 238 15.01 3.26 6.07
CA ALA A 238 15.70 4.50 6.41
C ALA A 238 14.71 5.69 6.49
N TYR A 239 13.73 5.74 5.59
CA TYR A 239 12.68 6.75 5.63
C TYR A 239 11.72 6.57 6.82
N LEU A 240 11.34 5.32 7.14
CA LEU A 240 10.48 5.03 8.29
C LEU A 240 11.11 5.46 9.61
N ASP A 241 12.42 5.25 9.78
CA ASP A 241 13.16 5.68 10.97
C ASP A 241 13.17 7.21 11.12
N LYS A 242 13.18 7.93 10.00
CA LYS A 242 13.29 9.39 9.95
C LYS A 242 11.94 10.11 10.08
N HIS A 243 10.87 9.57 9.48
CA HIS A 243 9.62 10.29 9.27
C HIS A 243 8.38 9.66 9.90
N GLN A 244 8.39 8.36 10.15
CA GLN A 244 7.27 7.62 10.75
C GLN A 244 5.91 7.90 10.07
N PRO A 245 5.74 7.68 8.75
CA PRO A 245 4.48 7.89 8.06
C PRO A 245 3.40 6.90 8.51
N ASP A 246 2.14 7.27 8.29
CA ASP A 246 0.97 6.44 8.64
C ASP A 246 0.57 5.46 7.53
N LEU A 247 0.74 5.86 6.27
CA LEU A 247 0.44 5.05 5.10
C LEU A 247 1.70 4.82 4.28
N ILE A 248 2.13 3.59 4.19
CA ILE A 248 3.34 3.17 3.48
C ILE A 248 2.95 2.23 2.36
N TYR A 249 3.38 2.53 1.13
CA TYR A 249 3.28 1.65 -0.02
C TYR A 249 4.66 1.15 -0.41
N ILE A 250 4.83 -0.17 -0.55
CA ILE A 250 6.07 -0.79 -1.01
C ILE A 250 5.75 -1.78 -2.12
N ALA A 251 6.41 -1.63 -3.28
CA ALA A 251 6.26 -2.51 -4.42
C ALA A 251 7.60 -3.20 -4.73
N TYR A 252 7.65 -4.50 -4.46
CA TYR A 252 8.77 -5.37 -4.80
C TYR A 252 8.60 -5.90 -6.23
N GLY A 253 9.68 -5.93 -7.02
CA GLY A 253 9.64 -6.18 -8.46
C GLY A 253 10.33 -7.46 -8.93
N GLU A 254 11.30 -8.00 -8.17
CA GLU A 254 12.21 -9.05 -8.65
C GLU A 254 11.50 -10.31 -9.16
N THR A 255 10.34 -10.68 -8.58
CA THR A 255 9.63 -11.90 -8.97
C THR A 255 9.16 -11.85 -10.42
N ASP A 256 8.69 -10.70 -10.90
CA ASP A 256 8.25 -10.55 -12.29
C ASP A 256 9.41 -10.67 -13.28
N ASP A 257 10.49 -9.93 -13.03
CA ASP A 257 11.65 -9.90 -13.91
C ASP A 257 12.37 -11.26 -13.99
N PHE A 258 12.53 -11.96 -12.87
CA PHE A 258 13.11 -13.31 -12.89
C PHE A 258 12.23 -14.30 -13.64
N ALA A 259 10.90 -14.17 -13.56
CA ALA A 259 10.00 -15.00 -14.34
C ALA A 259 10.11 -14.71 -15.84
N HIS A 260 10.13 -13.45 -16.26
CA HIS A 260 10.35 -13.06 -17.65
C HIS A 260 11.66 -13.61 -18.21
N ASN A 261 12.72 -13.59 -17.41
CA ASN A 261 14.00 -14.17 -17.78
C ASN A 261 14.00 -15.72 -17.81
N GLY A 262 12.90 -16.36 -17.41
CA GLY A 262 12.81 -17.82 -17.33
C GLY A 262 13.71 -18.42 -16.24
N ASN A 263 14.06 -17.63 -15.22
CA ASN A 263 14.90 -18.08 -14.11
C ASN A 263 14.06 -18.41 -12.88
N TYR A 264 13.51 -19.64 -12.88
CA TYR A 264 12.66 -20.09 -11.77
C TYR A 264 13.44 -20.23 -10.47
N GLU A 265 14.71 -20.57 -10.53
CA GLU A 265 15.55 -20.62 -9.33
C GLU A 265 15.64 -19.26 -8.63
N SER A 266 15.90 -18.18 -9.36
CA SER A 266 15.96 -16.84 -8.82
C SER A 266 14.57 -16.32 -8.42
N TYR A 267 13.52 -16.64 -9.18
CA TYR A 267 12.14 -16.34 -8.84
C TYR A 267 11.75 -16.92 -7.45
N ILE A 268 12.10 -18.18 -7.18
CA ILE A 268 11.84 -18.83 -5.88
C ILE A 268 12.71 -18.23 -4.77
N LYS A 269 13.99 -17.94 -5.06
CA LYS A 269 14.88 -17.29 -4.08
C LYS A 269 14.41 -15.88 -3.72
N SER A 270 13.96 -15.11 -4.72
CA SER A 270 13.39 -13.78 -4.51
C SER A 270 12.08 -13.86 -3.71
N THR A 271 11.18 -14.79 -4.04
CA THR A 271 9.96 -15.06 -3.26
C THR A 271 10.27 -15.33 -1.78
N LYS A 272 11.29 -16.17 -1.53
CA LYS A 272 11.76 -16.49 -0.17
C LYS A 272 12.35 -15.27 0.53
N ASN A 273 13.13 -14.46 -0.19
CA ASN A 273 13.72 -13.26 0.35
C ASN A 273 12.64 -12.23 0.70
N THR A 274 11.64 -12.05 -0.14
CA THR A 274 10.55 -11.10 0.11
C THR A 274 9.72 -11.49 1.34
N ASP A 275 9.52 -12.79 1.60
CA ASP A 275 8.91 -13.26 2.86
C ASP A 275 9.72 -12.78 4.09
N ALA A 276 11.05 -12.83 4.01
CA ALA A 276 11.93 -12.32 5.07
C ALA A 276 11.92 -10.78 5.17
N LEU A 277 11.84 -10.06 4.06
CA LEU A 277 11.71 -8.60 4.06
C LEU A 277 10.39 -8.16 4.72
N ILE A 278 9.30 -8.86 4.44
CA ILE A 278 8.00 -8.59 5.08
C ILE A 278 8.06 -8.91 6.58
N GLN A 279 8.73 -9.99 6.97
CA GLN A 279 8.96 -10.31 8.39
C GLN A 279 9.78 -9.23 9.08
N ASP A 280 10.82 -8.69 8.42
CA ASP A 280 11.63 -7.60 8.96
C ASP A 280 10.81 -6.33 9.16
N LEU A 281 9.94 -5.95 8.22
CA LEU A 281 9.00 -4.82 8.40
C LEU A 281 8.02 -5.08 9.55
N TRP A 282 7.49 -6.29 9.66
CA TRP A 282 6.61 -6.65 10.78
C TRP A 282 7.33 -6.50 12.12
N ASN A 283 8.52 -7.06 12.24
CA ASN A 283 9.34 -6.97 13.45
C ASN A 283 9.69 -5.51 13.79
N TYR A 284 10.03 -4.71 12.78
CA TYR A 284 10.24 -3.28 12.92
C TYR A 284 9.01 -2.58 13.52
N THR A 285 7.82 -2.86 13.00
CA THR A 285 6.59 -2.25 13.53
C THR A 285 6.29 -2.67 14.96
N GLN A 286 6.59 -3.92 15.34
CA GLN A 286 6.36 -4.41 16.70
C GLN A 286 7.36 -3.86 17.73
N GLN A 287 8.52 -3.39 17.29
CA GLN A 287 9.55 -2.77 18.15
C GLN A 287 9.36 -1.26 18.27
N SER A 288 8.58 -0.62 17.42
CA SER A 288 8.35 0.82 17.40
C SER A 288 7.11 1.20 18.22
N ASP A 289 7.23 2.09 19.20
CA ASP A 289 6.07 2.61 19.94
C ASP A 289 5.07 3.36 19.04
N TYR A 290 5.55 3.89 17.91
CA TYR A 290 4.70 4.56 16.92
C TYR A 290 3.81 3.58 16.16
N TYR A 291 4.33 2.39 15.81
CA TYR A 291 3.66 1.41 14.95
C TYR A 291 3.04 0.22 15.70
N ARG A 292 3.59 -0.16 16.85
CA ARG A 292 3.18 -1.34 17.61
C ARG A 292 1.69 -1.29 17.94
N ASP A 293 0.99 -2.40 17.72
CA ASP A 293 -0.45 -2.58 17.95
C ASP A 293 -1.37 -1.62 17.15
N LYS A 294 -0.79 -0.84 16.21
CA LYS A 294 -1.51 0.16 15.42
C LYS A 294 -1.50 -0.15 13.93
N THR A 295 -0.73 -1.15 13.51
CA THR A 295 -0.41 -1.39 12.11
C THR A 295 -1.20 -2.56 11.53
N THR A 296 -1.81 -2.34 10.36
CA THR A 296 -2.39 -3.36 9.48
C THR A 296 -1.52 -3.51 8.24
N PHE A 297 -1.15 -4.74 7.92
CA PHE A 297 -0.50 -5.10 6.67
C PHE A 297 -1.52 -5.60 5.67
N ILE A 298 -1.45 -5.12 4.45
CA ILE A 298 -2.23 -5.57 3.30
C ILE A 298 -1.24 -5.91 2.20
N ILE A 299 -1.20 -7.16 1.76
CA ILE A 299 -0.23 -7.64 0.78
C ILE A 299 -0.98 -8.29 -0.37
N SER A 300 -0.54 -8.01 -1.61
CA SER A 300 -1.12 -8.61 -2.81
C SER A 300 -0.09 -8.71 -3.93
N THR A 301 -0.54 -9.17 -5.09
CA THR A 301 0.17 -9.07 -6.36
C THR A 301 -0.66 -8.26 -7.35
N ASP A 302 -0.01 -7.61 -8.27
CA ASP A 302 -0.63 -6.79 -9.30
C ASP A 302 -1.23 -7.61 -10.45
N HIS A 303 -0.67 -8.80 -10.75
CA HIS A 303 -1.20 -9.78 -11.69
C HIS A 303 -0.70 -11.19 -11.37
N GLY A 304 -1.31 -12.18 -12.00
CA GLY A 304 -0.85 -13.56 -12.02
C GLY A 304 -0.04 -13.88 -13.28
N ARG A 305 0.21 -15.17 -13.50
CA ARG A 305 0.96 -15.67 -14.65
C ARG A 305 0.35 -16.94 -15.21
N GLY A 306 0.74 -17.31 -16.43
CA GLY A 306 0.29 -18.53 -17.04
C GLY A 306 0.79 -19.80 -16.33
N THR A 307 0.17 -20.93 -16.66
CA THR A 307 0.52 -22.25 -16.14
C THR A 307 0.53 -23.33 -17.20
N ASP A 308 -0.23 -23.13 -18.28
CA ASP A 308 -0.38 -24.09 -19.38
C ASP A 308 -0.47 -23.34 -20.72
N PRO A 309 0.41 -23.63 -21.70
CA PRO A 309 1.56 -24.56 -21.58
C PRO A 309 2.56 -24.13 -20.50
N ILE A 310 3.45 -25.05 -20.07
CA ILE A 310 4.37 -24.81 -18.94
C ILE A 310 5.17 -23.52 -19.09
N ASP A 311 5.66 -23.19 -20.28
CA ASP A 311 6.42 -21.98 -20.59
C ASP A 311 5.65 -20.67 -20.31
N SER A 312 4.32 -20.74 -20.24
CA SER A 312 3.49 -19.56 -19.99
C SER A 312 3.67 -18.97 -18.59
N TRP A 313 4.31 -19.70 -17.66
CA TRP A 313 4.67 -19.18 -16.34
C TRP A 313 5.56 -17.92 -16.40
N ARG A 314 6.32 -17.78 -17.50
CA ARG A 314 7.17 -16.62 -17.76
C ARG A 314 6.39 -15.38 -18.23
N SER A 315 5.12 -15.54 -18.52
CA SER A 315 4.32 -14.54 -19.23
C SER A 315 3.03 -14.22 -18.49
N HIS A 316 2.54 -13.02 -18.75
CA HIS A 316 1.25 -12.51 -18.29
C HIS A 316 0.57 -11.68 -19.39
N GLY A 317 -0.61 -11.11 -19.09
CA GLY A 317 -1.40 -10.31 -20.02
C GLY A 317 -2.65 -11.02 -20.51
N LYS A 318 -3.57 -10.28 -21.13
CA LYS A 318 -4.95 -10.71 -21.46
C LYS A 318 -5.09 -11.98 -22.30
N LYS A 319 -4.02 -12.41 -22.98
CA LYS A 319 -3.99 -13.65 -23.78
C LYS A 319 -3.45 -14.85 -23.00
N ILE A 320 -2.92 -14.63 -21.83
CA ILE A 320 -2.29 -15.67 -20.99
C ILE A 320 -3.27 -16.04 -19.88
N LYS A 321 -3.83 -17.25 -19.99
CA LYS A 321 -4.77 -17.78 -18.99
C LYS A 321 -4.10 -17.89 -17.63
N GLY A 322 -4.73 -17.31 -16.61
CA GLY A 322 -4.23 -17.27 -15.24
C GLY A 322 -3.57 -15.95 -14.83
N SER A 323 -3.29 -15.05 -15.80
CA SER A 323 -2.72 -13.73 -15.49
C SER A 323 -3.67 -12.80 -14.71
N ASP A 324 -4.96 -13.08 -14.73
CA ASP A 324 -5.99 -12.41 -13.93
C ASP A 324 -6.06 -12.91 -12.48
N GLN A 325 -5.33 -14.00 -12.16
CA GLN A 325 -5.43 -14.69 -10.88
C GLN A 325 -4.44 -14.16 -9.87
N THR A 326 -4.97 -13.47 -8.88
CA THR A 326 -4.22 -12.83 -7.81
C THR A 326 -4.51 -13.45 -6.45
N TRP A 327 -4.03 -12.83 -5.39
CA TRP A 327 -4.23 -13.23 -4.01
C TRP A 327 -4.14 -12.01 -3.09
N ILE A 328 -4.67 -12.12 -1.86
CA ILE A 328 -4.62 -11.07 -0.85
C ILE A 328 -4.25 -11.69 0.50
N ILE A 329 -3.37 -11.02 1.24
CA ILE A 329 -3.05 -11.31 2.64
C ILE A 329 -3.32 -10.06 3.46
N VAL A 330 -4.01 -10.22 4.61
CA VAL A 330 -4.25 -9.13 5.56
C VAL A 330 -3.95 -9.62 6.97
N PHE A 331 -3.16 -8.86 7.75
CA PHE A 331 -2.87 -9.18 9.14
C PHE A 331 -2.54 -7.94 9.97
N GLY A 332 -2.51 -8.08 11.28
CA GLY A 332 -2.23 -7.01 12.22
C GLY A 332 -3.49 -6.40 12.84
N LYS A 333 -3.46 -5.09 13.11
CA LYS A 333 -4.51 -4.41 13.86
C LYS A 333 -5.89 -4.59 13.25
N GLY A 334 -6.83 -5.10 14.04
CA GLY A 334 -8.24 -5.23 13.67
C GLY A 334 -8.56 -6.36 12.69
N VAL A 335 -7.60 -7.23 12.38
CA VAL A 335 -7.81 -8.39 11.51
C VAL A 335 -8.14 -9.62 12.36
N LYS A 336 -9.23 -10.33 12.05
CA LYS A 336 -9.53 -11.62 12.69
C LYS A 336 -8.55 -12.69 12.22
N PRO A 337 -8.05 -13.57 13.09
CA PRO A 337 -7.10 -14.62 12.75
C PRO A 337 -7.82 -15.85 12.15
N LEU A 338 -8.30 -15.76 10.92
CA LEU A 338 -8.99 -16.86 10.22
C LEU A 338 -8.04 -17.78 9.45
N GLY A 339 -6.78 -17.37 9.27
CA GLY A 339 -5.80 -18.12 8.50
C GLY A 339 -6.11 -18.16 7.01
N GLU A 340 -5.91 -19.31 6.39
CA GLU A 340 -6.26 -19.54 5.00
C GLU A 340 -7.77 -19.64 4.82
N VAL A 341 -8.36 -18.64 4.15
CA VAL A 341 -9.80 -18.60 3.89
C VAL A 341 -10.15 -19.52 2.73
N VAL A 342 -11.13 -20.41 2.96
CA VAL A 342 -11.60 -21.41 2.01
C VAL A 342 -13.06 -21.18 1.65
N ASP A 343 -13.47 -21.59 0.46
CA ASP A 343 -14.87 -21.51 -0.01
C ASP A 343 -15.51 -20.12 0.18
N GLY A 344 -14.68 -19.06 0.04
CA GLY A 344 -15.12 -17.68 0.22
C GLY A 344 -15.73 -17.07 -1.05
N ASP A 345 -16.35 -15.90 -0.87
CA ASP A 345 -16.81 -15.07 -1.98
C ASP A 345 -15.68 -14.71 -2.94
N GLN A 346 -16.03 -14.47 -4.20
CA GLN A 346 -15.08 -13.95 -5.18
C GLN A 346 -14.60 -12.58 -4.77
N LEU A 347 -13.29 -12.42 -4.55
CA LEU A 347 -12.64 -11.15 -4.26
C LEU A 347 -11.89 -10.61 -5.48
N PHE A 348 -11.59 -9.31 -5.43
CA PHE A 348 -10.87 -8.61 -6.48
C PHE A 348 -9.87 -7.62 -5.90
N THR A 349 -8.78 -7.35 -6.63
CA THR A 349 -7.73 -6.40 -6.21
C THR A 349 -8.23 -4.95 -6.11
N HIS A 350 -9.27 -4.58 -6.85
CA HIS A 350 -9.90 -3.26 -6.74
C HIS A 350 -10.53 -2.98 -5.34
N GLN A 351 -10.61 -3.99 -4.48
CA GLN A 351 -11.08 -3.84 -3.10
C GLN A 351 -10.00 -3.28 -2.15
N LEU A 352 -8.73 -3.25 -2.57
CA LEU A 352 -7.63 -2.84 -1.70
C LEU A 352 -7.66 -1.35 -1.38
N ALA A 353 -7.79 -0.46 -2.36
CA ALA A 353 -7.91 0.97 -2.10
C ALA A 353 -9.14 1.33 -1.24
N PRO A 354 -10.36 0.81 -1.49
CA PRO A 354 -11.49 0.98 -0.57
C PRO A 354 -11.22 0.50 0.85
N THR A 355 -10.47 -0.60 1.00
CA THR A 355 -10.06 -1.11 2.31
C THR A 355 -9.15 -0.13 3.05
N VAL A 356 -8.16 0.43 2.37
CA VAL A 356 -7.30 1.50 2.95
C VAL A 356 -8.14 2.73 3.31
N ARG A 357 -9.09 3.16 2.44
CA ARG A 357 -10.02 4.25 2.75
C ARG A 357 -10.83 3.98 4.02
N MET A 358 -11.35 2.76 4.16
CA MET A 358 -12.11 2.35 5.35
C MET A 358 -11.26 2.41 6.62
N LEU A 359 -10.01 1.95 6.56
CA LEU A 359 -9.10 1.95 7.72
C LEU A 359 -8.78 3.36 8.21
N PHE A 360 -8.69 4.33 7.33
CA PHE A 360 -8.40 5.72 7.64
C PHE A 360 -9.63 6.64 7.65
N ASN A 361 -10.85 6.10 7.62
CA ASN A 361 -12.07 6.89 7.54
C ASN A 361 -12.08 7.92 6.39
N LEU A 362 -11.41 7.59 5.27
CA LEU A 362 -11.47 8.40 4.07
C LEU A 362 -12.79 8.20 3.33
N PRO A 363 -13.27 9.21 2.57
CA PRO A 363 -14.46 9.07 1.76
C PRO A 363 -14.36 7.90 0.77
N GLN A 364 -15.38 7.05 0.75
CA GLN A 364 -15.49 5.98 -0.24
C GLN A 364 -15.92 6.55 -1.61
N LYS A 365 -15.54 5.85 -2.67
CA LYS A 365 -15.97 6.16 -4.04
C LYS A 365 -17.18 5.28 -4.38
N GLU A 366 -18.35 5.88 -4.54
CA GLU A 366 -19.62 5.15 -4.79
C GLU A 366 -19.94 4.94 -6.27
N GLN A 367 -19.10 5.45 -7.16
CA GLN A 367 -19.31 5.36 -8.59
C GLN A 367 -19.18 3.91 -9.08
N LYS A 368 -19.94 3.56 -10.13
CA LYS A 368 -19.88 2.24 -10.76
C LYS A 368 -18.45 1.86 -11.16
N GLY A 369 -18.03 0.66 -10.82
CA GLY A 369 -16.70 0.12 -11.13
C GLY A 369 -15.68 0.21 -10.00
N TYR A 370 -15.97 0.97 -8.92
CA TYR A 370 -15.15 0.92 -7.72
C TYR A 370 -15.46 -0.31 -6.88
N GLY A 371 -14.42 -0.86 -6.24
CA GLY A 371 -14.55 -1.97 -5.30
C GLY A 371 -15.19 -1.56 -3.98
N LEU A 372 -15.68 -2.55 -3.25
CA LEU A 372 -16.09 -2.39 -1.86
C LEU A 372 -14.95 -2.83 -0.92
N PRO A 373 -14.85 -2.28 0.30
CA PRO A 373 -13.84 -2.72 1.26
C PRO A 373 -13.91 -4.22 1.55
N LEU A 374 -12.76 -4.83 1.84
CA LEU A 374 -12.69 -6.21 2.33
C LEU A 374 -13.35 -6.32 3.72
N ARG A 375 -14.04 -7.43 3.98
CA ARG A 375 -14.69 -7.74 5.27
C ARG A 375 -13.79 -8.63 6.13
N PHE A 376 -12.67 -8.10 6.60
CA PHE A 376 -11.71 -8.86 7.42
C PHE A 376 -11.83 -8.63 8.93
N LYS A 377 -12.73 -7.76 9.34
CA LYS A 377 -12.99 -7.44 10.76
C LYS A 377 -14.15 -8.25 11.35
N GLU A 378 -14.93 -8.95 10.52
CA GLU A 378 -16.12 -9.71 10.91
C GLU A 378 -15.83 -11.19 11.15
#